data_078f4ed757f3c376fe9de5768ba80ce3
#
_entry.id   078f4ed757f3c376fe9de5768ba80ce3
#
_cell.length_a   1.000
_cell.length_b   1.000
_cell.length_c   1.000
_cell.angle_alpha   90.00
_cell.angle_beta   90.00
_cell.angle_gamma   90.00
#
_symmetry.space_group_name_H-M   'P 1'
#
loop_
_entity.id
_entity.type
_entity.pdbx_description
1 polymer ?
#
loop_
_entity_poly.entity_id
_entity_poly.type
_entity_poly.pdbx_seq_one_letter_code
_entity_poly.pdbx_strand_id
1 'polypeptide(L)'
;MATLKYSRQRESIKEFLRTRTDHPTADVVYENMKLIYPNISLGTVYRNLSLLADLGEIKKLSSFAGADHFDGRTERHCHFMCIRCERIIDLESEGIHHIMDLAGENFKGKITDYSARFFGLCEDCLKETEGNSDSSKSVSYTHLRAHETTLHLV
;
A
#
# COMPACT_ATOMS: atom_id res chain seq x y z
N MET A 1 -31.16 0.69 6.87
CA MET A 1 -29.79 0.18 6.68
C MET A 1 -29.86 -1.26 6.26
N ALA A 2 -29.39 -1.60 5.07
CA ALA A 2 -29.37 -3.00 4.64
C ALA A 2 -28.31 -3.75 5.49
N THR A 3 -28.74 -4.72 6.26
CA THR A 3 -27.84 -5.59 7.03
C THR A 3 -27.01 -6.41 6.05
N LEU A 4 -25.70 -6.25 6.11
CA LEU A 4 -24.77 -7.00 5.26
C LEU A 4 -24.91 -8.49 5.56
N LYS A 5 -25.31 -9.28 4.55
CA LYS A 5 -25.44 -10.72 4.72
C LYS A 5 -24.08 -11.36 5.02
N TYR A 6 -24.02 -12.23 6.01
CA TYR A 6 -22.84 -13.01 6.36
C TYR A 6 -22.32 -13.83 5.16
N SER A 7 -21.02 -13.87 4.96
CA SER A 7 -20.36 -14.65 3.92
C SER A 7 -19.09 -15.33 4.47
N ARG A 8 -19.09 -16.66 4.45
CA ARG A 8 -17.92 -17.45 4.87
C ARG A 8 -16.66 -17.09 4.06
N GLN A 9 -16.81 -16.90 2.74
CA GLN A 9 -15.68 -16.53 1.88
C GLN A 9 -15.08 -15.19 2.29
N ARG A 10 -15.91 -14.19 2.61
CA ARG A 10 -15.45 -12.87 3.06
C ARG A 10 -14.72 -12.96 4.40
N GLU A 11 -15.24 -13.71 5.35
CA GLU A 11 -14.55 -13.91 6.64
C GLU A 11 -13.22 -14.63 6.48
N SER A 12 -13.15 -15.64 5.60
CA SER A 12 -11.87 -16.34 5.32
C SER A 12 -10.84 -15.41 4.66
N ILE A 13 -11.26 -14.52 3.75
CA ILE A 13 -10.38 -13.50 3.14
C ILE A 13 -9.88 -12.54 4.21
N LYS A 14 -10.75 -12.04 5.08
CA LYS A 14 -10.38 -11.14 6.18
C LYS A 14 -9.37 -11.79 7.12
N GLU A 15 -9.64 -13.02 7.55
CA GLU A 15 -8.73 -13.75 8.45
C GLU A 15 -7.38 -14.04 7.80
N PHE A 16 -7.38 -14.41 6.51
CA PHE A 16 -6.15 -14.60 5.74
C PHE A 16 -5.28 -13.35 5.72
N LEU A 17 -5.87 -12.16 5.52
CA LEU A 17 -5.15 -10.90 5.50
C LEU A 17 -4.67 -10.49 6.89
N ARG A 18 -5.46 -10.75 7.94
CA ARG A 18 -5.17 -10.35 9.33
C ARG A 18 -3.83 -10.90 9.85
N THR A 19 -3.45 -12.08 9.37
CA THR A 19 -2.23 -12.78 9.81
C THR A 19 -1.00 -12.46 8.96
N ARG A 20 -1.11 -11.57 7.96
CA ARG A 20 -0.06 -11.29 6.98
C ARG A 20 0.47 -9.86 7.07
N THR A 21 1.76 -9.73 6.80
CA THR A 21 2.49 -8.46 6.75
C THR A 21 3.12 -8.20 5.37
N ASP A 22 2.86 -9.10 4.40
CA ASP A 22 3.42 -9.03 3.05
C ASP A 22 2.51 -8.31 2.04
N HIS A 23 1.35 -7.83 2.49
CA HIS A 23 0.38 -7.06 1.72
C HIS A 23 0.04 -7.70 0.36
N PRO A 24 -0.63 -8.87 0.33
CA PRO A 24 -0.86 -9.61 -0.89
C PRO A 24 -1.75 -8.85 -1.88
N THR A 25 -1.58 -9.13 -3.17
CA THR A 25 -2.51 -8.72 -4.22
C THR A 25 -3.75 -9.60 -4.23
N ALA A 26 -4.79 -9.19 -4.96
CA ALA A 26 -6.00 -9.98 -5.10
C ALA A 26 -5.75 -11.37 -5.72
N ASP A 27 -4.75 -11.48 -6.62
CA ASP A 27 -4.38 -12.76 -7.22
C ASP A 27 -3.79 -13.72 -6.19
N VAL A 28 -2.91 -13.23 -5.31
CA VAL A 28 -2.35 -14.03 -4.20
C VAL A 28 -3.45 -14.47 -3.23
N VAL A 29 -4.39 -13.58 -2.91
CA VAL A 29 -5.56 -13.93 -2.08
C VAL A 29 -6.40 -14.99 -2.78
N TYR A 30 -6.65 -14.84 -4.09
CA TYR A 30 -7.42 -15.80 -4.87
C TYR A 30 -6.79 -17.19 -4.86
N GLU A 31 -5.50 -17.32 -5.13
CA GLU A 31 -4.79 -18.60 -5.12
C GLU A 31 -4.92 -19.32 -3.77
N ASN A 32 -4.82 -18.58 -2.67
CA ASN A 32 -4.98 -19.15 -1.34
C ASN A 32 -6.44 -19.50 -1.02
N MET A 33 -7.39 -18.65 -1.40
CA MET A 33 -8.82 -18.92 -1.18
C MET A 33 -9.30 -20.10 -2.02
N LYS A 34 -8.73 -20.35 -3.18
CA LYS A 34 -9.05 -21.49 -4.05
C LYS A 34 -8.74 -22.84 -3.40
N LEU A 35 -7.75 -22.89 -2.51
CA LEU A 35 -7.44 -24.08 -1.73
C LEU A 35 -8.58 -24.47 -0.76
N ILE A 36 -9.30 -23.47 -0.26
CA ILE A 36 -10.42 -23.68 0.69
C ILE A 36 -11.75 -23.76 -0.05
N TYR A 37 -11.89 -22.97 -1.10
CA TYR A 37 -13.11 -22.85 -1.92
C TYR A 37 -12.78 -23.12 -3.40
N PRO A 38 -12.69 -24.38 -3.86
CA PRO A 38 -12.25 -24.73 -5.21
C PRO A 38 -13.02 -24.02 -6.34
N ASN A 39 -14.30 -23.68 -6.09
CA ASN A 39 -15.18 -23.02 -7.04
C ASN A 39 -15.22 -21.48 -6.91
N ILE A 40 -14.38 -20.88 -6.06
CA ILE A 40 -14.33 -19.43 -5.94
C ILE A 40 -13.79 -18.82 -7.23
N SER A 41 -14.37 -17.69 -7.66
CA SER A 41 -13.86 -16.94 -8.81
C SER A 41 -13.00 -15.75 -8.35
N LEU A 42 -12.06 -15.34 -9.18
CA LEU A 42 -11.25 -14.13 -8.95
C LEU A 42 -12.14 -12.90 -8.76
N GLY A 43 -13.22 -12.78 -9.57
CA GLY A 43 -14.20 -11.70 -9.42
C GLY A 43 -14.92 -11.70 -8.06
N THR A 44 -15.13 -12.87 -7.46
CA THR A 44 -15.70 -12.98 -6.11
C THR A 44 -14.69 -12.48 -5.08
N VAL A 45 -13.40 -12.79 -5.23
CA VAL A 45 -12.34 -12.30 -4.34
C VAL A 45 -12.25 -10.78 -4.42
N TYR A 46 -12.19 -10.20 -5.63
CA TYR A 46 -12.17 -8.74 -5.82
C TYR A 46 -13.36 -8.03 -5.17
N ARG A 47 -14.58 -8.56 -5.36
CA ARG A 47 -15.79 -7.98 -4.73
C ARG A 47 -15.73 -8.01 -3.21
N ASN A 48 -15.26 -9.11 -2.62
CA ASN A 48 -15.12 -9.20 -1.17
C ASN A 48 -14.02 -8.28 -0.64
N LEU A 49 -12.88 -8.19 -1.32
CA LEU A 49 -11.80 -7.26 -0.95
C LEU A 49 -12.25 -5.81 -1.01
N SER A 50 -12.94 -5.41 -2.09
CA SER A 50 -13.49 -4.05 -2.21
C SER A 50 -14.49 -3.76 -1.09
N LEU A 51 -15.40 -4.68 -0.82
CA LEU A 51 -16.39 -4.52 0.24
C LEU A 51 -15.74 -4.41 1.63
N LEU A 52 -14.75 -5.23 1.94
CA LEU A 52 -14.00 -5.16 3.20
C LEU A 52 -13.26 -3.83 3.34
N ALA A 53 -12.69 -3.32 2.25
CA ALA A 53 -12.02 -2.01 2.23
C ALA A 53 -13.02 -0.86 2.43
N ASP A 54 -14.17 -0.91 1.76
CA ASP A 54 -15.24 0.09 1.90
C ASP A 54 -15.82 0.11 3.33
N LEU A 55 -15.84 -1.04 4.00
CA LEU A 55 -16.25 -1.16 5.40
C LEU A 55 -15.15 -0.72 6.39
N GLY A 56 -13.94 -0.46 5.92
CA GLY A 56 -12.78 -0.14 6.77
C GLY A 56 -12.25 -1.34 7.57
N GLU A 57 -12.61 -2.57 7.17
CA GLU A 57 -12.16 -3.81 7.81
C GLU A 57 -10.80 -4.29 7.30
N ILE A 58 -10.34 -3.75 6.18
CA ILE A 58 -9.00 -3.89 5.62
C ILE A 58 -8.62 -2.55 4.97
N LYS A 59 -7.34 -2.37 4.63
CA LYS A 59 -6.86 -1.24 3.84
C LYS A 59 -6.48 -1.68 2.44
N LYS A 60 -6.79 -0.85 1.46
CA LYS A 60 -6.35 -0.99 0.08
C LYS A 60 -5.17 -0.06 -0.17
N LEU A 61 -4.07 -0.60 -0.65
CA LEU A 61 -2.82 0.09 -0.93
C LEU A 61 -2.55 0.03 -2.43
N SER A 62 -2.64 1.18 -3.12
CA SER A 62 -2.34 1.26 -4.56
C SER A 62 -0.83 1.30 -4.80
N SER A 63 -0.33 0.47 -5.71
CA SER A 63 1.07 0.46 -6.15
C SER A 63 1.29 1.29 -7.41
N PHE A 64 2.56 1.55 -7.76
CA PHE A 64 2.90 2.25 -9.00
C PHE A 64 2.68 1.40 -10.25
N ALA A 65 2.82 0.07 -10.16
CA ALA A 65 2.64 -0.86 -11.27
C ALA A 65 1.18 -1.21 -11.56
N GLY A 66 0.26 -0.64 -10.80
CA GLY A 66 -1.17 -0.77 -11.03
C GLY A 66 -1.88 -1.93 -10.33
N ALA A 67 -1.16 -2.85 -9.68
CA ALA A 67 -1.79 -3.86 -8.83
C ALA A 67 -2.09 -3.29 -7.44
N ASP A 68 -3.32 -3.44 -6.98
CA ASP A 68 -3.70 -3.09 -5.60
C ASP A 68 -3.23 -4.18 -4.63
N HIS A 69 -2.65 -3.76 -3.52
CA HIS A 69 -2.31 -4.61 -2.40
C HIS A 69 -3.32 -4.44 -1.26
N PHE A 70 -3.44 -5.43 -0.41
CA PHE A 70 -4.42 -5.42 0.67
C PHE A 70 -3.74 -5.69 2.01
N ASP A 71 -4.10 -4.87 2.99
CA ASP A 71 -3.58 -4.91 4.34
C ASP A 71 -4.71 -5.19 5.32
N GLY A 72 -4.56 -6.27 6.08
CA GLY A 72 -5.53 -6.66 7.12
C GLY A 72 -5.37 -5.88 8.42
N ARG A 73 -4.29 -5.10 8.58
CA ARG A 73 -4.04 -4.26 9.74
C ARG A 73 -4.69 -2.90 9.57
N THR A 74 -5.77 -2.65 10.27
CA THR A 74 -6.52 -1.39 10.17
C THR A 74 -5.97 -0.28 11.07
N GLU A 75 -5.15 -0.62 12.04
CA GLU A 75 -4.47 0.34 12.91
C GLU A 75 -3.58 1.28 12.09
N ARG A 76 -3.28 2.46 12.66
CA ARG A 76 -2.42 3.43 11.98
C ARG A 76 -0.98 2.95 11.97
N HIS A 77 -0.42 2.83 10.80
CA HIS A 77 0.99 2.61 10.55
C HIS A 77 1.35 3.17 9.18
N CYS A 78 2.63 3.31 8.93
CA CYS A 78 3.12 3.80 7.65
C CYS A 78 3.63 2.64 6.81
N HIS A 79 3.66 2.85 5.50
CA HIS A 79 4.17 1.86 4.56
C HIS A 79 5.38 2.40 3.82
N PHE A 80 6.35 1.54 3.62
CA PHE A 80 7.44 1.73 2.69
C PHE A 80 7.18 0.88 1.44
N MET A 81 7.35 1.46 0.25
CA MET A 81 7.25 0.75 -1.02
C MET A 81 8.59 0.79 -1.74
N CYS A 82 9.12 -0.38 -2.06
CA CYS A 82 10.32 -0.50 -2.87
C CYS A 82 10.01 -0.13 -4.33
N ILE A 83 10.74 0.86 -4.87
CA ILE A 83 10.55 1.31 -6.25
C ILE A 83 11.07 0.31 -7.29
N ARG A 84 11.83 -0.71 -6.88
CA ARG A 84 12.43 -1.71 -7.77
C ARG A 84 11.65 -3.02 -7.79
N CYS A 85 11.36 -3.60 -6.62
CA CYS A 85 10.65 -4.88 -6.52
C CYS A 85 9.19 -4.74 -6.08
N GLU A 86 8.72 -3.50 -5.83
CA GLU A 86 7.35 -3.14 -5.45
C GLU A 86 6.85 -3.74 -4.14
N ARG A 87 7.74 -4.40 -3.38
CA ARG A 87 7.40 -4.91 -2.04
C ARG A 87 6.95 -3.78 -1.14
N ILE A 88 5.86 -4.00 -0.44
CA ILE A 88 5.35 -3.10 0.59
C ILE A 88 5.75 -3.66 1.95
N ILE A 89 6.27 -2.80 2.82
CA ILE A 89 6.76 -3.14 4.16
C ILE A 89 6.15 -2.18 5.16
N ASP A 90 5.63 -2.68 6.27
CA ASP A 90 5.17 -1.85 7.37
C ASP A 90 6.35 -1.15 8.02
N LEU A 91 6.17 0.15 8.26
CA LEU A 91 7.09 0.94 9.05
C LEU A 91 6.46 1.24 10.41
N GLU A 92 7.08 0.73 11.45
CA GLU A 92 6.75 1.10 12.83
C GLU A 92 7.57 2.33 13.20
N SER A 93 6.92 3.47 13.31
CA SER A 93 7.58 4.73 13.63
C SER A 93 6.76 5.51 14.63
N GLU A 94 7.21 5.53 15.87
CA GLU A 94 6.60 6.33 16.94
C GLU A 94 6.66 7.84 16.66
N GLY A 95 7.66 8.30 15.88
CA GLY A 95 7.87 9.72 15.58
C GLY A 95 6.88 10.32 14.58
N ILE A 96 6.17 9.50 13.80
CA ILE A 96 5.26 9.99 12.76
C ILE A 96 3.93 10.52 13.35
N HIS A 97 3.61 10.18 14.58
CA HIS A 97 2.39 10.69 15.23
C HIS A 97 2.36 12.22 15.34
N HIS A 98 3.52 12.88 15.41
CA HIS A 98 3.63 14.34 15.46
C HIS A 98 3.37 15.04 14.12
N ILE A 99 3.23 14.30 13.01
CA ILE A 99 3.01 14.92 11.69
C ILE A 99 1.68 15.67 11.62
N MET A 100 0.68 15.21 12.35
CA MET A 100 -0.63 15.88 12.44
C MET A 100 -0.54 17.19 13.20
N ASP A 101 0.25 17.22 14.28
CA ASP A 101 0.47 18.42 15.09
C ASP A 101 1.22 19.47 14.27
N LEU A 102 2.31 19.07 13.61
CA LEU A 102 3.08 19.94 12.72
C LEU A 102 2.24 20.47 11.56
N ALA A 103 1.45 19.63 10.92
CA ALA A 103 0.58 20.03 9.82
C ALA A 103 -0.55 20.97 10.29
N GLY A 104 -0.94 20.86 11.55
CA GLY A 104 -2.01 21.66 12.16
C GLY A 104 -1.60 23.05 12.63
N GLU A 105 -0.28 23.33 12.84
CA GLU A 105 0.21 24.57 13.47
C GLU A 105 -0.32 25.86 12.81
N ASN A 106 -0.45 25.88 11.48
CA ASN A 106 -0.91 27.05 10.73
C ASN A 106 -2.24 26.77 9.99
N PHE A 107 -2.92 25.66 10.27
CA PHE A 107 -4.16 25.28 9.62
C PHE A 107 -5.38 25.68 10.47
N LYS A 108 -6.31 26.45 9.89
CA LYS A 108 -7.51 26.94 10.60
C LYS A 108 -8.67 25.92 10.68
N GLY A 109 -8.50 24.75 10.06
CA GLY A 109 -9.48 23.66 10.09
C GLY A 109 -9.13 22.60 11.14
N LYS A 110 -9.75 21.43 11.00
CA LYS A 110 -9.49 20.25 11.84
C LYS A 110 -8.94 19.12 10.97
N ILE A 111 -7.71 18.69 11.23
CA ILE A 111 -7.14 17.48 10.62
C ILE A 111 -7.66 16.28 11.40
N THR A 112 -8.30 15.35 10.72
CA THR A 112 -8.89 14.15 11.35
C THR A 112 -8.09 12.88 11.05
N ASP A 113 -7.33 12.88 9.96
CA ASP A 113 -6.55 11.72 9.54
C ASP A 113 -5.39 12.12 8.61
N TYR A 114 -4.41 11.22 8.46
CA TYR A 114 -3.31 11.36 7.52
C TYR A 114 -2.93 10.01 6.92
N SER A 115 -2.28 10.04 5.77
CA SER A 115 -1.68 8.87 5.13
C SER A 115 -0.25 9.21 4.74
N ALA A 116 0.71 8.37 5.15
CA ALA A 116 2.10 8.53 4.77
C ALA A 116 2.62 7.25 4.11
N ARG A 117 3.27 7.41 2.97
CA ARG A 117 3.97 6.35 2.25
C ARG A 117 5.39 6.81 1.95
N PHE A 118 6.35 5.91 2.16
CA PHE A 118 7.75 6.13 1.90
C PHE A 118 8.18 5.27 0.72
N PHE A 119 9.09 5.78 -0.09
CA PHE A 119 9.55 5.13 -1.32
C PHE A 119 11.07 5.09 -1.33
N GLY A 120 11.64 3.99 -1.84
CA GLY A 120 13.08 3.82 -1.92
C GLY A 120 13.45 2.42 -2.35
N LEU A 121 14.62 1.94 -1.99
CA LEU A 121 15.05 0.55 -2.21
C LEU A 121 14.93 -0.23 -0.90
N CYS A 122 14.34 -1.42 -0.94
CA CYS A 122 14.37 -2.33 0.20
C CYS A 122 15.78 -2.90 0.38
N GLU A 123 16.05 -3.50 1.53
CA GLU A 123 17.37 -4.03 1.89
C GLU A 123 17.93 -4.98 0.82
N ASP A 124 17.10 -5.90 0.30
CA ASP A 124 17.52 -6.86 -0.71
C ASP A 124 17.92 -6.15 -2.02
N CYS A 125 17.10 -5.21 -2.49
CA CYS A 125 17.37 -4.45 -3.70
C CYS A 125 18.56 -3.50 -3.54
N LEU A 126 18.80 -2.97 -2.34
CA LEU A 126 19.94 -2.12 -2.04
C LEU A 126 21.24 -2.93 -2.10
N LYS A 127 21.28 -4.12 -1.48
CA LYS A 127 22.44 -5.03 -1.54
C LYS A 127 22.80 -5.45 -2.96
N GLU A 128 21.79 -5.68 -3.81
CA GLU A 128 22.03 -6.02 -5.22
C GLU A 128 22.62 -4.86 -6.03
N THR A 129 22.29 -3.62 -5.68
CA THR A 129 22.89 -2.44 -6.32
C THR A 129 24.32 -2.19 -5.85
N GLU A 130 24.61 -2.43 -4.58
CA GLU A 130 25.95 -2.26 -4.01
C GLU A 130 26.91 -3.39 -4.43
N GLY A 131 26.40 -4.64 -4.54
CA GLY A 131 27.19 -5.78 -5.00
C GLY A 131 27.58 -5.73 -6.49
N ASN A 132 26.91 -4.88 -7.28
CA ASN A 132 27.19 -4.71 -8.71
C ASN A 132 28.10 -3.50 -9.02
N SER A 133 28.64 -2.82 -8.00
CA SER A 133 29.48 -1.62 -8.13
C SER A 133 30.94 -1.89 -8.46
N ASP A 134 31.31 -3.15 -8.82
CA ASP A 134 32.68 -3.48 -9.28
C ASP A 134 32.80 -3.53 -10.81
N SER A 135 31.95 -2.79 -11.54
CA SER A 135 32.13 -2.53 -12.97
C SER A 135 31.57 -1.16 -13.32
N SER A 136 32.43 -0.16 -13.31
CA SER A 136 32.32 1.16 -13.94
C SER A 136 31.13 1.39 -14.87
N LYS A 137 30.05 2.06 -14.35
CA LYS A 137 29.23 3.04 -15.11
C LYS A 137 28.48 3.93 -14.14
N SER A 138 28.85 5.18 -14.08
CA SER A 138 28.13 6.26 -13.44
C SER A 138 26.71 6.35 -13.99
N VAL A 139 25.72 6.04 -13.17
CA VAL A 139 24.31 6.29 -13.51
C VAL A 139 24.02 7.73 -13.10
N SER A 140 23.90 8.61 -14.08
CA SER A 140 23.36 9.95 -13.89
C SER A 140 21.93 9.86 -13.40
N TYR A 141 21.66 10.32 -12.20
CA TYR A 141 20.31 10.62 -11.76
C TYR A 141 19.79 11.79 -12.57
N THR A 142 18.93 11.53 -13.54
CA THR A 142 18.15 12.58 -14.18
C THR A 142 17.06 13.00 -13.18
N HIS A 143 17.26 14.15 -12.56
CA HIS A 143 16.21 14.88 -11.87
C HIS A 143 15.03 15.07 -12.84
N LEU A 144 13.87 14.52 -12.52
CA LEU A 144 12.61 14.93 -13.14
C LEU A 144 12.39 16.39 -12.75
N ARG A 145 12.68 17.29 -13.69
CA ARG A 145 12.33 18.70 -13.55
C ARG A 145 10.80 18.80 -13.43
N ALA A 146 10.35 19.42 -12.34
CA ALA A 146 9.01 19.95 -12.27
C ALA A 146 8.78 20.86 -13.49
N HIS A 147 7.70 20.65 -14.21
CA HIS A 147 7.24 21.55 -15.26
C HIS A 147 6.91 22.91 -14.63
N GLU A 148 7.76 23.88 -14.86
CA GLU A 148 7.39 25.29 -14.68
C GLU A 148 6.34 25.65 -15.73
N THR A 149 5.11 25.83 -15.29
CA THR A 149 4.05 26.45 -16.08
C THR A 149 4.28 27.97 -16.04
N THR A 150 4.89 28.50 -17.08
CA THR A 150 4.93 29.96 -17.33
C THR A 150 3.52 30.42 -17.66
N LEU A 151 2.88 31.10 -16.71
CA LEU A 151 1.68 31.91 -16.98
C LEU A 151 2.09 33.16 -17.76
N HIS A 152 1.75 33.23 -19.04
CA HIS A 152 1.74 34.49 -19.79
C HIS A 152 0.45 35.21 -19.45
N LEU A 153 0.57 36.35 -18.72
CA LEU A 153 -0.46 37.38 -18.61
C LEU A 153 -0.35 38.29 -19.83
N VAL A 154 -1.44 38.40 -20.55
CA VAL A 154 -1.78 39.57 -21.39
C VAL A 154 -3.09 40.13 -20.88
#